data_187015a5bce6d8270fead862dfeee879
#
_entry.id   187015a5bce6d8270fead862dfeee879
#
_cell.length_a   1.000
_cell.length_b   1.000
_cell.length_c   1.000
_cell.angle_alpha   90.00
_cell.angle_beta   90.00
_cell.angle_gamma   90.00
#
_symmetry.space_group_name_H-M   'P 1'
#
loop_
_entity.id
_entity.type
_entity.pdbx_description
1 polymer ?
#
loop_
_entity_poly.entity_id
_entity_poly.type
_entity_poly.pdbx_seq_one_letter_code
_entity_poly.pdbx_strand_id
1 'polypeptide(L)'
;MKPAVAKDADKAPRFWRDDALPFIEARSITDGREVCYTRHSHEHFSIGAITAGRSTYLHEQSEFQVNAGTVVLMNPGDVHACNPIDDQPWSYLMLY
;
A
#
# COMPACT_ATOMS: atom_id res chain seq x y z
N MET A 1 6.60 -10.12 -26.68
CA MET A 1 6.59 -9.74 -25.27
C MET A 1 7.75 -8.81 -24.98
N LYS A 2 7.53 -7.89 -24.11
CA LYS A 2 8.50 -6.84 -23.77
C LYS A 2 8.87 -6.97 -22.30
N PRO A 3 9.83 -7.85 -21.96
CA PRO A 3 10.09 -8.21 -20.56
C PRO A 3 10.41 -7.00 -19.66
N ALA A 4 11.27 -6.10 -20.16
CA ALA A 4 11.65 -4.93 -19.36
C ALA A 4 10.45 -4.03 -19.07
N VAL A 5 9.63 -3.77 -20.10
CA VAL A 5 8.42 -2.96 -19.93
C VAL A 5 7.40 -3.69 -19.04
N ALA A 6 7.28 -5.00 -19.21
CA ALA A 6 6.38 -5.79 -18.37
C ALA A 6 6.80 -5.76 -16.90
N LYS A 7 8.11 -5.83 -16.62
CA LYS A 7 8.62 -5.72 -15.25
C LYS A 7 8.30 -4.37 -14.64
N ASP A 8 8.50 -3.30 -15.40
CA ASP A 8 8.19 -1.96 -14.92
C ASP A 8 6.70 -1.80 -14.69
N ALA A 9 5.88 -2.34 -15.59
CA ALA A 9 4.44 -2.32 -15.44
C ALA A 9 3.99 -3.13 -14.21
N ASP A 10 4.65 -4.28 -13.93
CA ASP A 10 4.32 -5.10 -12.76
C ASP A 10 4.63 -4.38 -11.45
N LYS A 11 5.65 -3.50 -11.44
CA LYS A 11 5.99 -2.71 -10.26
C LYS A 11 5.16 -1.47 -10.12
N ALA A 12 4.53 -1.01 -11.18
CA ALA A 12 3.72 0.19 -11.15
C ALA A 12 2.43 -0.04 -10.35
N PRO A 13 1.96 0.96 -9.60
CA PRO A 13 0.67 0.86 -8.94
C PRO A 13 -0.44 0.61 -9.95
N ARG A 14 -1.37 -0.26 -9.59
CA ARG A 14 -2.57 -0.51 -10.37
C ARG A 14 -3.76 0.11 -9.66
N PHE A 15 -4.59 0.80 -10.41
CA PHE A 15 -5.76 1.49 -9.90
C PHE A 15 -7.02 0.86 -10.48
N TRP A 16 -8.03 0.76 -9.64
CA TRP A 16 -9.35 0.31 -10.05
C TRP A 16 -10.40 1.32 -9.64
N ARG A 17 -11.27 1.65 -10.57
CA ARG A 17 -12.46 2.47 -10.34
C ARG A 17 -13.61 1.90 -11.16
N ASP A 18 -14.82 2.07 -10.65
CA ASP A 18 -16.03 1.65 -11.35
C ASP A 18 -17.08 2.75 -11.17
N ASP A 19 -17.72 3.12 -12.25
CA ASP A 19 -18.74 4.18 -12.22
C ASP A 19 -19.92 3.82 -11.32
N ALA A 20 -20.18 2.52 -11.13
CA ALA A 20 -21.21 2.07 -10.20
C ALA A 20 -20.84 2.33 -8.74
N LEU A 21 -19.54 2.53 -8.46
CA LEU A 21 -19.03 2.81 -7.11
C LEU A 21 -18.07 4.00 -7.17
N PRO A 22 -18.59 5.20 -7.52
CA PRO A 22 -17.72 6.35 -7.80
C PRO A 22 -16.98 6.88 -6.57
N PHE A 23 -17.37 6.45 -5.38
CA PHE A 23 -16.75 6.87 -4.14
C PHE A 23 -15.66 5.93 -3.65
N ILE A 24 -15.33 4.88 -4.40
CA ILE A 24 -14.30 3.90 -4.02
C ILE A 24 -13.21 3.86 -5.08
N GLU A 25 -11.97 3.91 -4.62
CA GLU A 25 -10.81 3.63 -5.45
C GLU A 25 -10.01 2.51 -4.81
N ALA A 26 -9.63 1.52 -5.60
CA ALA A 26 -8.71 0.47 -5.16
C ALA A 26 -7.35 0.70 -5.80
N ARG A 27 -6.31 0.48 -5.02
CA ARG A 27 -4.92 0.57 -5.49
C ARG A 27 -4.20 -0.70 -5.08
N SER A 28 -3.57 -1.36 -6.05
CA SER A 28 -2.76 -2.56 -5.82
C SER A 28 -1.30 -2.24 -6.10
N ILE A 29 -0.43 -2.57 -5.16
CA ILE A 29 1.01 -2.37 -5.26
C ILE A 29 1.68 -3.73 -5.16
N THR A 30 2.44 -4.10 -6.18
CA THR A 30 3.15 -5.39 -6.20
C THR A 30 4.43 -5.34 -5.38
N ASP A 31 5.13 -4.21 -5.40
CA ASP A 31 6.36 -4.03 -4.65
C ASP A 31 6.33 -2.67 -3.98
N GLY A 32 6.14 -2.67 -2.66
CA GLY A 32 6.02 -1.45 -1.89
C GLY A 32 7.35 -0.78 -1.54
N ARG A 33 8.49 -1.33 -1.94
CA ARG A 33 9.78 -0.77 -1.57
C ARG A 33 10.00 0.64 -2.08
N GLU A 34 9.38 0.98 -3.19
CA GLU A 34 9.52 2.31 -3.81
C GLU A 34 8.33 3.21 -3.53
N VAL A 35 7.44 2.79 -2.63
CA VAL A 35 6.20 3.50 -2.31
C VAL A 35 6.09 3.60 -0.79
N CYS A 36 5.54 4.68 -0.27
CA CYS A 36 5.25 4.84 1.16
C CYS A 36 6.47 4.96 2.08
N TYR A 37 7.54 5.62 1.63
CA TYR A 37 8.71 5.83 2.48
C TYR A 37 8.48 6.85 3.57
N THR A 38 7.78 7.91 3.26
CA THR A 38 7.67 9.09 4.11
C THR A 38 6.38 9.06 4.89
N ARG A 39 6.41 9.58 6.11
CA ARG A 39 5.19 9.78 6.88
C ARG A 39 4.27 10.72 6.11
N HIS A 40 3.00 10.33 6.01
CA HIS A 40 1.98 11.11 5.31
C HIS A 40 0.61 10.82 5.90
N SER A 41 -0.38 11.58 5.49
CA SER A 41 -1.76 11.37 5.88
C SER A 41 -2.65 11.50 4.66
N HIS A 42 -3.87 10.98 4.78
CA HIS A 42 -4.89 11.07 3.74
C HIS A 42 -6.09 11.82 4.28
N GLU A 43 -6.84 12.45 3.37
CA GLU A 43 -8.06 13.15 3.74
C GLU A 43 -9.25 12.20 3.92
N HIS A 44 -9.12 10.97 3.45
CA HIS A 44 -10.20 9.98 3.46
C HIS A 44 -9.82 8.78 4.31
N PHE A 45 -10.84 8.13 4.84
CA PHE A 45 -10.67 6.83 5.48
C PHE A 45 -10.14 5.83 4.46
N SER A 46 -9.22 4.98 4.88
CA SER A 46 -8.68 3.95 4.00
C SER A 46 -8.48 2.64 4.74
N ILE A 47 -8.52 1.55 3.96
CA ILE A 47 -8.29 0.19 4.44
C ILE A 47 -7.19 -0.40 3.61
N GLY A 48 -6.16 -0.93 4.26
CA GLY A 48 -5.06 -1.59 3.58
C GLY A 48 -4.93 -3.04 3.99
N ALA A 49 -4.56 -3.90 3.05
CA ALA A 49 -4.28 -5.29 3.31
C ALA A 49 -2.91 -5.65 2.74
N ILE A 50 -2.08 -6.26 3.56
CA ILE A 50 -0.79 -6.78 3.10
C ILE A 50 -1.07 -8.10 2.40
N THR A 51 -0.72 -8.19 1.14
CA THR A 51 -1.01 -9.38 0.33
C THR A 51 0.20 -10.29 0.17
N ALA A 52 1.40 -9.78 0.32
CA ALA A 52 2.63 -10.58 0.28
C ALA A 52 3.75 -9.86 1.01
N GLY A 53 4.68 -10.63 1.59
CA GLY A 53 5.86 -10.10 2.24
C GLY A 53 5.57 -9.50 3.61
N ARG A 54 6.49 -8.63 4.05
CA ARG A 54 6.43 -7.96 5.34
C ARG A 54 6.84 -6.52 5.20
N SER A 55 6.31 -5.68 6.08
CA SER A 55 6.63 -4.27 6.11
C SER A 55 6.60 -3.78 7.56
N THR A 56 7.28 -2.69 7.84
CA THR A 56 7.15 -1.97 9.10
C THR A 56 6.09 -0.89 8.88
N TYR A 57 5.02 -0.96 9.66
CA TYR A 57 3.93 0.02 9.60
C TYR A 57 4.05 0.98 10.76
N LEU A 58 4.17 2.26 10.44
CA LEU A 58 4.24 3.34 11.41
C LEU A 58 2.89 4.05 11.42
N HIS A 59 2.25 4.08 12.58
CA HIS A 59 0.97 4.77 12.75
C HIS A 59 1.08 5.68 13.96
N GLU A 60 1.03 6.97 13.71
CA GLU A 60 1.28 8.01 14.71
C GLU A 60 2.66 7.79 15.34
N GLN A 61 2.72 7.43 16.63
CA GLN A 61 3.97 7.17 17.33
C GLN A 61 4.21 5.67 17.56
N SER A 62 3.35 4.83 17.01
CA SER A 62 3.44 3.39 17.19
C SER A 62 4.06 2.74 15.95
N GLU A 63 4.78 1.64 16.17
CA GLU A 63 5.44 0.89 15.13
C GLU A 63 5.01 -0.58 15.22
N PHE A 64 4.63 -1.14 14.07
CA PHE A 64 4.18 -2.53 13.99
C PHE A 64 4.85 -3.22 12.82
N GLN A 65 5.20 -4.50 13.00
CA GLN A 65 5.53 -5.34 11.86
C GLN A 65 4.23 -5.95 11.34
N VAL A 66 4.04 -5.85 10.03
CA VAL A 66 2.85 -6.37 9.35
C VAL A 66 3.29 -7.33 8.26
N ASN A 67 2.51 -8.37 8.02
CA ASN A 67 2.81 -9.39 7.04
C ASN A 67 1.54 -9.76 6.27
N ALA A 68 1.68 -10.69 5.33
CA ALA A 68 0.55 -11.14 4.53
C ALA A 68 -0.61 -11.58 5.44
N GLY A 69 -1.79 -11.08 5.14
CA GLY A 69 -2.98 -11.31 5.95
C GLY A 69 -3.31 -10.20 6.93
N THR A 70 -2.39 -9.25 7.17
CA THR A 70 -2.65 -8.13 8.06
C THR A 70 -3.51 -7.08 7.33
N VAL A 71 -4.53 -6.60 8.01
CA VAL A 71 -5.37 -5.50 7.55
C VAL A 71 -5.16 -4.31 8.46
N VAL A 72 -4.96 -3.13 7.88
CA VAL A 72 -4.79 -1.88 8.62
C VAL A 72 -5.91 -0.92 8.25
N LEU A 73 -6.39 -0.19 9.25
CA LEU A 73 -7.43 0.82 9.08
C LEU A 73 -6.81 2.18 9.38
N MET A 74 -7.03 3.14 8.49
CA MET A 74 -6.47 4.48 8.63
C MET A 74 -7.58 5.50 8.59
N ASN A 75 -7.72 6.26 9.67
CA ASN A 75 -8.70 7.34 9.75
C ASN A 75 -8.16 8.57 9.00
N PRO A 76 -9.06 9.45 8.53
CA PRO A 76 -8.62 10.70 7.93
C PRO A 76 -7.70 11.46 8.88
N GLY A 77 -6.58 11.94 8.34
CA GLY A 77 -5.62 12.73 9.12
C GLY A 77 -4.59 11.92 9.91
N ASP A 78 -4.76 10.61 10.03
CA ASP A 78 -3.76 9.77 10.71
C ASP A 78 -2.43 9.82 9.95
N VAL A 79 -1.36 10.14 10.66
CA VAL A 79 -0.02 10.14 10.07
C VAL A 79 0.52 8.72 10.10
N HIS A 80 0.93 8.23 8.94
CA HIS A 80 1.41 6.87 8.82
C HIS A 80 2.51 6.76 7.76
N ALA A 81 3.22 5.64 7.79
CA ALA A 81 4.22 5.31 6.79
C ALA A 81 4.42 3.79 6.78
N CYS A 82 4.88 3.27 5.66
CA CYS A 82 5.25 1.87 5.53
C CYS A 82 6.67 1.81 4.99
N ASN A 83 7.49 0.97 5.61
CA ASN A 83 8.88 0.83 5.20
C ASN A 83 9.22 -0.64 4.98
N PRO A 84 10.03 -0.97 3.96
CA PRO A 84 10.45 -2.34 3.76
C PRO A 84 11.29 -2.84 4.93
N ILE A 85 11.24 -4.15 5.17
CA ILE A 85 12.09 -4.83 6.15
C ILE A 85 13.22 -5.48 5.36
N ASP A 86 14.47 -5.17 5.72
CA ASP A 86 15.67 -5.73 5.06
C ASP A 86 15.65 -5.56 3.54
N ASP A 87 15.06 -4.46 3.07
CA ASP A 87 14.91 -4.18 1.64
C ASP A 87 14.23 -5.30 0.86
N GLN A 88 13.37 -6.06 1.51
CA GLN A 88 12.63 -7.14 0.87
C GLN A 88 11.35 -6.61 0.21
N PRO A 89 10.92 -7.21 -0.90
CA PRO A 89 9.67 -6.79 -1.53
C PRO A 89 8.46 -7.15 -0.67
N TRP A 90 7.43 -6.34 -0.78
CA TRP A 90 6.15 -6.58 -0.12
C TRP A 90 5.03 -5.99 -0.97
N SER A 91 3.85 -6.54 -0.85
CA SER A 91 2.70 -6.15 -1.68
C SER A 91 1.52 -5.78 -0.82
N TYR A 92 0.71 -4.87 -1.31
CA TYR A 92 -0.50 -4.47 -0.58
C TYR A 92 -1.61 -4.01 -1.51
N LEU A 93 -2.82 -4.04 -0.98
CA LEU A 93 -4.02 -3.53 -1.62
C LEU A 93 -4.61 -2.45 -0.72
N MET A 94 -4.94 -1.30 -1.30
CA MET A 94 -5.56 -0.21 -0.58
C MET A 94 -6.94 0.10 -1.17
N LEU A 95 -7.88 0.38 -0.28
CA LEU A 95 -9.19 0.92 -0.63
C LEU A 95 -9.33 2.31 -0.01
N TYR A 96 -9.65 3.26 -0.83
CA TYR A 96 -9.86 4.64 -0.43
C TYR A 96 -11.32 5.04 -0.54
#